data_19d9812e7ad34abf6236039bd2b70ceb
#
_entry.id   19d9812e7ad34abf6236039bd2b70ceb
#
_cell.length_a   1.000
_cell.length_b   1.000
_cell.length_c   1.000
_cell.angle_alpha   90.00
_cell.angle_beta   90.00
_cell.angle_gamma   90.00
#
_symmetry.space_group_name_H-M   'P 1'
#
loop_
_entity.id
_entity.type
_entity.pdbx_description
1 polymer ?
#
loop_
_entity_poly.entity_id
_entity_poly.type
_entity_poly.pdbx_seq_one_letter_code
_entity_poly.pdbx_strand_id
1 'polypeptide(L)'
;MKNYGKLVTGLIVGWFILVLSASALHLFKNASNRVGVAVAIAAVTPIVIFSLWFAASEKFRHFTLSLAPVILTSAQSWRVIGFTFVLLEARGVLPAIFALPAGYGDMVIGVTAAFVAWKFVTPARRNAFVLWQVLGITDLVMAVTLGTTAPLLAPHEASMAAMTVLPLSLVPTFLVPLFLIFHTICIAQAKAWKIAPERARPTATPAQHPAI
;
A
#
# COMPACT_ATOMS: atom_id res chain seq x y z
N MET A 1 -2.22 19.77 -16.36
CA MET A 1 -1.64 18.59 -15.65
C MET A 1 -0.37 18.94 -14.85
N LYS A 2 0.57 19.75 -15.35
CA LYS A 2 1.80 20.13 -14.60
C LYS A 2 1.54 20.74 -13.21
N ASN A 3 0.45 21.50 -13.03
CA ASN A 3 0.13 22.13 -11.74
C ASN A 3 -0.37 21.14 -10.69
N TYR A 4 -1.10 20.08 -11.09
CA TYR A 4 -1.52 19.04 -10.15
C TYR A 4 -0.35 18.23 -9.60
N GLY A 5 0.66 17.90 -10.42
CA GLY A 5 1.84 17.20 -9.95
C GLY A 5 2.56 17.97 -8.84
N LYS A 6 2.82 19.26 -9.04
CA LYS A 6 3.45 20.13 -8.03
C LYS A 6 2.60 20.23 -6.76
N LEU A 7 1.28 20.42 -6.90
CA LEU A 7 0.37 20.50 -5.77
C LEU A 7 0.37 19.22 -4.95
N VAL A 8 0.20 18.05 -5.60
CA VAL A 8 0.15 16.75 -4.92
C VAL A 8 1.49 16.44 -4.25
N THR A 9 2.62 16.70 -4.93
CA THR A 9 3.95 16.56 -4.31
C THR A 9 4.08 17.46 -3.09
N GLY A 10 3.68 18.73 -3.19
CA GLY A 10 3.70 19.65 -2.05
C GLY A 10 2.84 19.19 -0.87
N LEU A 11 1.65 18.62 -1.16
CA LEU A 11 0.76 18.06 -0.13
C LEU A 11 1.37 16.82 0.55
N ILE A 12 1.99 15.92 -0.22
CA ILE A 12 2.65 14.73 0.34
C ILE A 12 3.85 15.15 1.22
N VAL A 13 4.67 16.09 0.75
CA VAL A 13 5.80 16.62 1.53
C VAL A 13 5.31 17.33 2.78
N GLY A 14 4.29 18.18 2.66
CA GLY A 14 3.69 18.87 3.80
C GLY A 14 3.10 17.89 4.83
N TRP A 15 2.41 16.86 4.37
CA TRP A 15 1.91 15.79 5.24
C TRP A 15 3.05 15.04 5.92
N PHE A 16 4.12 14.69 5.20
CA PHE A 16 5.31 14.06 5.79
C PHE A 16 5.93 14.93 6.90
N ILE A 17 6.15 16.22 6.62
CA ILE A 17 6.71 17.16 7.60
C ILE A 17 5.79 17.27 8.82
N LEU A 18 4.48 17.37 8.63
CA LEU A 18 3.51 17.47 9.72
C LEU A 18 3.56 16.22 10.62
N VAL A 19 3.55 15.03 10.04
CA VAL A 19 3.60 13.77 10.79
C VAL A 19 4.96 13.60 11.48
N LEU A 20 6.06 13.94 10.80
CA LEU A 20 7.40 13.90 11.38
C LEU A 20 7.51 14.83 12.59
N SER A 21 7.01 16.07 12.47
CA SER A 21 7.00 17.04 13.56
C SER A 21 6.12 16.59 14.72
N ALA A 22 4.91 16.06 14.44
CA ALA A 22 4.02 15.52 15.46
C ALA A 22 4.68 14.34 16.22
N SER A 23 5.38 13.46 15.49
CA SER A 23 6.14 12.37 16.09
C SER A 23 7.31 12.85 16.95
N ALA A 24 8.08 13.84 16.47
CA ALA A 24 9.21 14.42 17.21
C ALA A 24 8.75 15.11 18.48
N LEU A 25 7.57 15.75 18.46
CA LEU A 25 6.91 16.35 19.62
C LEU A 25 6.17 15.34 20.51
N HIS A 26 6.29 14.04 20.22
CA HIS A 26 5.66 12.95 20.95
C HIS A 26 4.13 13.01 21.04
N LEU A 27 3.45 13.66 20.08
CA LEU A 27 1.99 13.83 20.09
C LEU A 27 1.24 12.49 19.87
N PHE A 28 1.92 11.45 19.40
CA PHE A 28 1.36 10.10 19.24
C PHE A 28 1.51 9.23 20.49
N LYS A 29 2.33 9.63 21.45
CA LYS A 29 2.43 8.92 22.74
C LYS A 29 1.15 9.07 23.57
N ASN A 30 0.79 8.03 24.27
CA ASN A 30 -0.29 8.05 25.25
C ASN A 30 0.09 7.25 26.50
N ALA A 31 -0.59 7.51 27.61
CA ALA A 31 -0.34 6.86 28.91
C ALA A 31 -0.63 5.35 28.91
N SER A 32 -1.46 4.86 27.96
CA SER A 32 -1.83 3.44 27.89
C SER A 32 -0.86 2.58 27.08
N ASN A 33 0.20 3.16 26.51
CA ASN A 33 1.17 2.47 25.63
C ASN A 33 0.52 1.67 24.47
N ARG A 34 -0.64 2.15 23.99
CA ARG A 34 -1.40 1.59 22.87
C ARG A 34 -1.33 2.52 21.68
N VAL A 35 -1.63 1.99 20.49
CA VAL A 35 -1.87 2.84 19.33
C VAL A 35 -3.11 3.68 19.59
N GLY A 36 -2.89 4.96 19.83
CA GLY A 36 -3.95 5.89 20.28
C GLY A 36 -4.75 6.50 19.15
N VAL A 37 -5.81 7.24 19.54
CA VAL A 37 -6.70 7.95 18.60
C VAL A 37 -5.93 8.92 17.69
N ALA A 38 -4.87 9.57 18.17
CA ALA A 38 -4.05 10.48 17.37
C ALA A 38 -3.38 9.78 16.18
N VAL A 39 -2.88 8.56 16.36
CA VAL A 39 -2.32 7.73 15.29
C VAL A 39 -3.41 7.32 14.30
N ALA A 40 -4.58 6.92 14.81
CA ALA A 40 -5.71 6.54 13.95
C ALA A 40 -6.19 7.72 13.08
N ILE A 41 -6.31 8.92 13.66
CA ILE A 41 -6.65 10.14 12.91
C ILE A 41 -5.59 10.41 11.84
N ALA A 42 -4.30 10.38 12.19
CA ALA A 42 -3.21 10.62 11.24
C ALA A 42 -3.19 9.60 10.09
N ALA A 43 -3.54 8.33 10.36
CA ALA A 43 -3.60 7.27 9.36
C ALA A 43 -4.83 7.37 8.45
N VAL A 44 -6.00 7.67 9.00
CA VAL A 44 -7.27 7.66 8.26
C VAL A 44 -7.48 8.95 7.46
N THR A 45 -7.08 10.10 8.00
CA THR A 45 -7.33 11.41 7.39
C THR A 45 -6.84 11.50 5.93
N PRO A 46 -5.60 11.13 5.56
CA PRO A 46 -5.15 11.22 4.18
C PRO A 46 -5.91 10.28 3.23
N ILE A 47 -6.35 9.12 3.71
CA ILE A 47 -7.16 8.17 2.93
C ILE A 47 -8.54 8.77 2.63
N VAL A 48 -9.17 9.38 3.64
CA VAL A 48 -10.48 10.04 3.48
C VAL A 48 -10.36 11.23 2.54
N ILE A 49 -9.37 12.10 2.74
CA ILE A 49 -9.13 13.27 1.87
C ILE A 49 -8.91 12.82 0.42
N PHE A 50 -8.05 11.82 0.20
CA PHE A 50 -7.82 11.26 -1.13
C PHE A 50 -9.12 10.71 -1.74
N SER A 51 -9.86 9.91 -1.00
CA SER A 51 -11.09 9.26 -1.48
C SER A 51 -12.16 10.27 -1.85
N LEU A 52 -12.38 11.27 -1.01
CA LEU A 52 -13.34 12.36 -1.27
C LEU A 52 -12.90 13.19 -2.49
N TRP A 53 -11.64 13.55 -2.58
CA TRP A 53 -11.13 14.33 -3.70
C TRP A 53 -11.17 13.54 -5.01
N PHE A 54 -10.82 12.26 -4.98
CA PHE A 54 -10.91 11.36 -6.12
C PHE A 54 -12.36 11.19 -6.62
N ALA A 55 -13.32 11.12 -5.69
CA ALA A 55 -14.74 11.02 -6.02
C ALA A 55 -15.30 12.35 -6.57
N ALA A 56 -14.97 13.47 -5.94
CA ALA A 56 -15.57 14.77 -6.21
C ALA A 56 -14.94 15.52 -7.40
N SER A 57 -13.66 15.26 -7.72
CA SER A 57 -12.94 16.01 -8.76
C SER A 57 -12.54 15.14 -9.95
N GLU A 58 -13.20 15.33 -11.06
CA GLU A 58 -12.86 14.66 -12.31
C GLU A 58 -11.41 14.97 -12.76
N LYS A 59 -10.97 16.24 -12.61
CA LYS A 59 -9.60 16.65 -12.94
C LYS A 59 -8.57 15.92 -12.10
N PHE A 60 -8.82 15.77 -10.81
CA PHE A 60 -7.93 15.05 -9.89
C PHE A 60 -7.94 13.54 -10.20
N ARG A 61 -9.10 12.97 -10.47
CA ARG A 61 -9.24 11.56 -10.90
C ARG A 61 -8.46 11.29 -12.18
N HIS A 62 -8.60 12.13 -13.20
CA HIS A 62 -7.80 12.03 -14.43
C HIS A 62 -6.30 12.12 -14.19
N PHE A 63 -5.87 13.05 -13.32
CA PHE A 63 -4.47 13.17 -12.94
C PHE A 63 -3.96 11.88 -12.25
N THR A 64 -4.66 11.35 -11.25
CA THR A 64 -4.24 10.15 -10.53
C THR A 64 -4.23 8.91 -11.42
N LEU A 65 -5.20 8.77 -12.32
CA LEU A 65 -5.25 7.67 -13.28
C LEU A 65 -4.18 7.79 -14.38
N SER A 66 -3.57 8.96 -14.59
CA SER A 66 -2.45 9.17 -15.50
C SER A 66 -1.07 8.86 -14.90
N LEU A 67 -0.97 8.60 -13.60
CA LEU A 67 0.27 8.23 -12.96
C LEU A 67 0.78 6.88 -13.49
N ALA A 68 2.10 6.69 -13.53
CA ALA A 68 2.67 5.45 -14.01
C ALA A 68 2.45 4.29 -12.99
N PRO A 69 1.64 3.27 -13.31
CA PRO A 69 1.36 2.18 -12.37
C PRO A 69 2.62 1.37 -12.03
N VAL A 70 3.60 1.34 -12.92
CA VAL A 70 4.92 0.74 -12.66
C VAL A 70 5.60 1.43 -11.49
N ILE A 71 5.60 2.77 -11.44
CA ILE A 71 6.24 3.53 -10.35
C ILE A 71 5.51 3.30 -9.04
N LEU A 72 4.17 3.37 -9.02
CA LEU A 72 3.37 3.16 -7.81
C LEU A 72 3.55 1.75 -7.25
N THR A 73 3.63 0.75 -8.14
CA THR A 73 3.86 -0.65 -7.74
C THR A 73 5.30 -0.84 -7.25
N SER A 74 6.30 -0.30 -7.94
CA SER A 74 7.71 -0.39 -7.51
C SER A 74 7.96 0.31 -6.18
N ALA A 75 7.23 1.38 -5.87
CA ALA A 75 7.32 2.06 -4.57
C ALA A 75 6.96 1.15 -3.39
N GLN A 76 6.16 0.09 -3.61
CA GLN A 76 5.87 -0.91 -2.58
C GLN A 76 7.12 -1.72 -2.16
N SER A 77 8.22 -1.68 -2.92
CA SER A 77 9.48 -2.33 -2.53
C SER A 77 10.04 -1.80 -1.20
N TRP A 78 9.69 -0.57 -0.80
CA TRP A 78 10.06 -0.04 0.51
C TRP A 78 9.48 -0.83 1.67
N ARG A 79 8.44 -1.62 1.46
CA ARG A 79 7.83 -2.49 2.47
C ARG A 79 8.77 -3.61 2.94
N VAL A 80 9.84 -3.86 2.22
CA VAL A 80 10.90 -4.79 2.68
C VAL A 80 11.45 -4.39 4.06
N ILE A 81 11.35 -3.12 4.44
CA ILE A 81 11.71 -2.61 5.77
C ILE A 81 10.87 -3.29 6.88
N GLY A 82 9.75 -3.93 6.56
CA GLY A 82 8.94 -4.72 7.49
C GLY A 82 9.73 -5.83 8.22
N PHE A 83 10.86 -6.30 7.66
CA PHE A 83 11.77 -7.20 8.38
C PHE A 83 12.20 -6.64 9.75
N THR A 84 12.22 -5.31 9.90
CA THR A 84 12.53 -4.63 11.16
C THR A 84 11.53 -5.00 12.26
N PHE A 85 10.26 -5.26 11.92
CA PHE A 85 9.27 -5.70 12.92
C PHE A 85 9.63 -7.07 13.49
N VAL A 86 10.08 -7.99 12.64
CA VAL A 86 10.54 -9.32 13.06
C VAL A 86 11.78 -9.21 13.98
N LEU A 87 12.71 -8.32 13.65
CA LEU A 87 13.88 -8.08 14.51
C LEU A 87 13.51 -7.44 15.85
N LEU A 88 12.52 -6.56 15.88
CA LEU A 88 12.05 -5.91 17.10
C LEU A 88 11.25 -6.87 17.99
N GLU A 89 10.51 -7.80 17.38
CA GLU A 89 9.87 -8.90 18.11
C GLU A 89 10.91 -9.79 18.77
N ALA A 90 11.91 -10.26 18.02
CA ALA A 90 12.99 -11.10 18.55
C ALA A 90 13.78 -10.46 19.71
N ARG A 91 13.67 -9.13 19.87
CA ARG A 91 14.25 -8.35 20.98
C ARG A 91 13.22 -8.02 22.08
N GLY A 92 12.01 -8.52 22.00
CA GLY A 92 10.95 -8.25 22.95
C GLY A 92 10.42 -6.81 22.94
N VAL A 93 10.61 -6.06 21.85
CA VAL A 93 10.19 -4.65 21.71
C VAL A 93 8.77 -4.54 21.12
N LEU A 94 8.39 -5.46 20.24
CA LEU A 94 7.05 -5.53 19.64
C LEU A 94 6.39 -6.86 19.93
N PRO A 95 5.05 -6.91 20.05
CA PRO A 95 4.33 -8.15 20.28
C PRO A 95 4.36 -9.05 19.04
N ALA A 96 4.57 -10.36 19.25
CA ALA A 96 4.67 -11.35 18.17
C ALA A 96 3.40 -11.41 17.31
N ILE A 97 2.23 -11.29 17.95
CA ILE A 97 0.93 -11.32 17.27
C ILE A 97 0.80 -10.23 16.18
N PHE A 98 1.47 -9.11 16.33
CA PHE A 98 1.54 -8.04 15.34
C PHE A 98 2.77 -8.18 14.45
N ALA A 99 3.96 -8.29 15.06
CA ALA A 99 5.23 -8.08 14.37
C ALA A 99 5.54 -9.17 13.33
N LEU A 100 5.18 -10.43 13.61
CA LEU A 100 5.45 -11.52 12.70
C LEU A 100 4.56 -11.46 11.45
N PRO A 101 3.21 -11.41 11.54
CA PRO A 101 2.38 -11.36 10.35
C PRO A 101 2.61 -10.07 9.55
N ALA A 102 2.69 -8.89 10.21
CA ALA A 102 2.93 -7.63 9.52
C ALA A 102 4.33 -7.58 8.86
N GLY A 103 5.37 -8.06 9.57
CA GLY A 103 6.73 -8.09 9.05
C GLY A 103 6.89 -9.01 7.85
N TYR A 104 6.42 -10.25 7.92
CA TYR A 104 6.49 -11.18 6.80
C TYR A 104 5.61 -10.77 5.63
N GLY A 105 4.41 -10.26 5.88
CA GLY A 105 3.51 -9.76 4.85
C GLY A 105 4.14 -8.59 4.08
N ASP A 106 4.67 -7.60 4.79
CA ASP A 106 5.40 -6.47 4.22
C ASP A 106 6.60 -6.95 3.38
N MET A 107 7.39 -7.90 3.89
CA MET A 107 8.53 -8.46 3.16
C MET A 107 8.10 -9.13 1.85
N VAL A 108 7.05 -9.96 1.86
CA VAL A 108 6.55 -10.65 0.67
C VAL A 108 6.10 -9.65 -0.38
N ILE A 109 5.30 -8.66 0.00
CA ILE A 109 4.86 -7.61 -0.92
C ILE A 109 6.06 -6.78 -1.41
N GLY A 110 6.96 -6.39 -0.50
CA GLY A 110 8.12 -5.57 -0.84
C GLY A 110 9.07 -6.24 -1.83
N VAL A 111 9.45 -7.50 -1.57
CA VAL A 111 10.37 -8.26 -2.44
C VAL A 111 9.75 -8.53 -3.81
N THR A 112 8.45 -8.81 -3.88
CA THR A 112 7.76 -9.10 -5.14
C THR A 112 7.38 -7.87 -5.94
N ALA A 113 7.36 -6.67 -5.35
CA ALA A 113 6.87 -5.44 -5.96
C ALA A 113 7.54 -5.10 -7.29
N ALA A 114 8.87 -5.14 -7.35
CA ALA A 114 9.62 -4.83 -8.57
C ALA A 114 9.33 -5.83 -9.70
N PHE A 115 9.22 -7.12 -9.36
CA PHE A 115 8.86 -8.17 -10.32
C PHE A 115 7.43 -7.97 -10.86
N VAL A 116 6.48 -7.67 -9.98
CA VAL A 116 5.08 -7.41 -10.36
C VAL A 116 4.98 -6.15 -11.22
N ALA A 117 5.70 -5.08 -10.86
CA ALA A 117 5.76 -3.85 -11.63
C ALA A 117 6.28 -4.10 -13.06
N TRP A 118 7.30 -4.96 -13.21
CA TRP A 118 7.87 -5.27 -14.51
C TRP A 118 7.00 -6.22 -15.35
N LYS A 119 6.44 -7.26 -14.73
CA LYS A 119 5.79 -8.36 -15.48
C LYS A 119 4.28 -8.26 -15.55
N PHE A 120 3.60 -7.65 -14.55
CA PHE A 120 2.15 -7.75 -14.42
C PHE A 120 1.40 -6.46 -14.79
N VAL A 121 2.10 -5.34 -14.98
CA VAL A 121 1.48 -4.08 -15.39
C VAL A 121 1.16 -4.11 -16.89
N THR A 122 0.25 -5.01 -17.26
CA THR A 122 -0.22 -5.19 -18.65
C THR A 122 -1.69 -5.63 -18.67
N PRO A 123 -2.47 -5.27 -19.71
CA PRO A 123 -3.86 -5.72 -19.83
C PRO A 123 -4.01 -7.24 -19.82
N ALA A 124 -3.09 -7.97 -20.44
CA ALA A 124 -3.10 -9.44 -20.50
C ALA A 124 -2.96 -10.10 -19.11
N ARG A 125 -2.33 -9.43 -18.15
CA ARG A 125 -2.11 -9.94 -16.78
C ARG A 125 -2.91 -9.17 -15.72
N ARG A 126 -3.95 -8.45 -16.15
CA ARG A 126 -4.78 -7.59 -15.29
C ARG A 126 -5.23 -8.28 -14.00
N ASN A 127 -5.73 -9.49 -14.09
CA ASN A 127 -6.28 -10.20 -12.93
C ASN A 127 -5.19 -10.54 -11.90
N ALA A 128 -4.03 -11.00 -12.35
CA ALA A 128 -2.89 -11.26 -11.47
C ALA A 128 -2.37 -9.96 -10.83
N PHE A 129 -2.32 -8.86 -11.60
CA PHE A 129 -1.95 -7.54 -11.08
C PHE A 129 -2.93 -7.05 -10.01
N VAL A 130 -4.24 -7.13 -10.27
CA VAL A 130 -5.28 -6.73 -9.31
C VAL A 130 -5.23 -7.62 -8.06
N LEU A 131 -5.07 -8.93 -8.21
CA LEU A 131 -4.94 -9.85 -7.09
C LEU A 131 -3.77 -9.45 -6.17
N TRP A 132 -2.60 -9.17 -6.75
CA TRP A 132 -1.44 -8.74 -5.97
C TRP A 132 -1.70 -7.40 -5.24
N GLN A 133 -2.38 -6.44 -5.89
CA GLN A 133 -2.75 -5.18 -5.23
C GLN A 133 -3.72 -5.41 -4.06
N VAL A 134 -4.69 -6.33 -4.23
CA VAL A 134 -5.63 -6.70 -3.16
C VAL A 134 -4.90 -7.38 -2.00
N LEU A 135 -3.96 -8.28 -2.28
CA LEU A 135 -3.12 -8.91 -1.23
C LEU A 135 -2.33 -7.85 -0.45
N GLY A 136 -1.76 -6.86 -1.14
CA GLY A 136 -1.06 -5.76 -0.48
C GLY A 136 -1.96 -4.88 0.42
N ILE A 137 -3.21 -4.63 0.00
CA ILE A 137 -4.20 -3.94 0.83
C ILE A 137 -4.57 -4.81 2.04
N THR A 138 -4.85 -6.10 1.82
CA THR A 138 -5.22 -7.03 2.89
C THR A 138 -4.14 -7.11 3.97
N ASP A 139 -2.89 -7.16 3.57
CA ASP A 139 -1.76 -7.18 4.48
C ASP A 139 -1.68 -5.89 5.32
N LEU A 140 -1.80 -4.71 4.70
CA LEU A 140 -1.82 -3.44 5.44
C LEU A 140 -3.01 -3.32 6.40
N VAL A 141 -4.20 -3.77 5.98
CA VAL A 141 -5.39 -3.78 6.84
C VAL A 141 -5.19 -4.76 8.01
N MET A 142 -4.64 -5.94 7.75
CA MET A 142 -4.29 -6.92 8.78
C MET A 142 -3.28 -6.34 9.78
N ALA A 143 -2.22 -5.69 9.30
CA ALA A 143 -1.22 -5.05 10.16
C ALA A 143 -1.83 -3.98 11.07
N VAL A 144 -2.70 -3.11 10.53
CA VAL A 144 -3.40 -2.10 11.32
C VAL A 144 -4.34 -2.75 12.34
N THR A 145 -5.08 -3.77 11.95
CA THR A 145 -6.01 -4.49 12.83
C THR A 145 -5.24 -5.16 13.99
N LEU A 146 -4.19 -5.90 13.68
CA LEU A 146 -3.36 -6.55 14.71
C LEU A 146 -2.66 -5.52 15.60
N GLY A 147 -2.12 -4.44 15.02
CA GLY A 147 -1.48 -3.38 15.79
C GLY A 147 -2.41 -2.67 16.77
N THR A 148 -3.68 -2.53 16.43
CA THR A 148 -4.69 -1.92 17.34
C THR A 148 -5.27 -2.89 18.34
N THR A 149 -5.38 -4.18 17.99
CA THR A 149 -5.98 -5.23 18.85
C THR A 149 -4.97 -6.03 19.66
N ALA A 150 -3.68 -5.95 19.35
CA ALA A 150 -2.62 -6.68 20.07
C ALA A 150 -2.72 -6.56 21.62
N PRO A 151 -2.97 -5.36 22.20
CA PRO A 151 -3.09 -5.24 23.64
C PRO A 151 -4.28 -6.00 24.27
N LEU A 152 -5.27 -6.36 23.45
CA LEU A 152 -6.43 -7.14 23.88
C LEU A 152 -6.21 -8.64 23.68
N LEU A 153 -5.54 -9.01 22.58
CA LEU A 153 -5.35 -10.40 22.17
C LEU A 153 -4.14 -11.04 22.86
N ALA A 154 -3.11 -10.25 23.16
CA ALA A 154 -1.87 -10.70 23.77
C ALA A 154 -1.42 -9.72 24.90
N PRO A 155 -2.18 -9.60 26.01
CA PRO A 155 -1.93 -8.59 27.04
C PRO A 155 -0.62 -8.82 27.82
N HIS A 156 -0.01 -10.00 27.71
CA HIS A 156 1.25 -10.37 28.36
C HIS A 156 2.47 -10.18 27.46
N GLU A 157 2.28 -9.90 26.18
CA GLU A 157 3.37 -9.59 25.24
C GLU A 157 3.83 -8.13 25.36
N ALA A 158 4.88 -7.78 24.60
CA ALA A 158 5.38 -6.42 24.50
C ALA A 158 4.27 -5.45 24.04
N SER A 159 4.34 -4.21 24.49
CA SER A 159 3.35 -3.19 24.11
C SER A 159 3.62 -2.63 22.73
N MET A 160 2.59 -1.97 22.14
CA MET A 160 2.72 -1.25 20.86
C MET A 160 3.34 0.15 21.02
N ALA A 161 3.91 0.50 22.20
CA ALA A 161 4.47 1.82 22.47
C ALA A 161 5.55 2.24 21.46
N ALA A 162 6.37 1.30 20.99
CA ALA A 162 7.40 1.57 20.00
C ALA A 162 6.83 2.15 18.69
N MET A 163 5.59 1.78 18.31
CA MET A 163 4.91 2.28 17.11
C MET A 163 4.35 3.71 17.28
N THR A 164 4.50 4.31 18.45
CA THR A 164 4.05 5.69 18.73
C THR A 164 5.19 6.70 18.77
N VAL A 165 6.43 6.24 18.57
CA VAL A 165 7.64 7.09 18.58
C VAL A 165 8.45 6.92 17.31
N LEU A 166 9.28 7.93 16.96
CA LEU A 166 10.19 7.84 15.82
C LEU A 166 11.21 6.71 16.00
N PRO A 167 11.57 6.06 14.89
CA PRO A 167 11.08 6.25 13.51
C PRO A 167 9.79 5.46 13.21
N LEU A 168 9.38 4.54 14.09
CA LEU A 168 8.31 3.58 13.82
C LEU A 168 6.91 4.22 13.70
N SER A 169 6.68 5.35 14.35
CA SER A 169 5.41 6.09 14.23
C SER A 169 5.10 6.57 12.81
N LEU A 170 6.12 6.74 11.95
CA LEU A 170 5.92 7.09 10.54
C LEU A 170 5.29 5.95 9.73
N VAL A 171 5.40 4.70 10.21
CA VAL A 171 4.78 3.57 9.51
C VAL A 171 3.27 3.70 9.49
N PRO A 172 2.54 3.72 10.64
CA PRO A 172 1.09 3.82 10.62
C PRO A 172 0.58 5.19 10.18
N THR A 173 1.33 6.29 10.39
CA THR A 173 0.82 7.65 10.17
C THR A 173 1.16 8.22 8.79
N PHE A 174 2.13 7.65 8.07
CA PHE A 174 2.53 8.10 6.75
C PHE A 174 2.60 6.96 5.72
N LEU A 175 3.40 5.90 5.99
CA LEU A 175 3.66 4.87 4.98
C LEU A 175 2.42 4.02 4.68
N VAL A 176 1.71 3.54 5.69
CA VAL A 176 0.51 2.71 5.53
C VAL A 176 -0.55 3.42 4.69
N PRO A 177 -1.02 4.64 5.03
CA PRO A 177 -2.02 5.32 4.20
C PRO A 177 -1.49 5.67 2.80
N LEU A 178 -0.21 6.01 2.64
CA LEU A 178 0.37 6.27 1.32
C LEU A 178 0.33 5.01 0.43
N PHE A 179 0.74 3.87 0.96
CA PHE A 179 0.73 2.61 0.23
C PHE A 179 -0.69 2.11 -0.08
N LEU A 180 -1.65 2.29 0.83
CA LEU A 180 -3.07 2.01 0.57
C LEU A 180 -3.61 2.86 -0.60
N ILE A 181 -3.27 4.15 -0.64
CA ILE A 181 -3.63 5.03 -1.75
C ILE A 181 -3.01 4.53 -3.06
N PHE A 182 -1.74 4.13 -3.07
CA PHE A 182 -1.07 3.61 -4.27
C PHE A 182 -1.74 2.33 -4.79
N HIS A 183 -2.03 1.37 -3.91
CA HIS A 183 -2.77 0.16 -4.28
C HIS A 183 -4.14 0.49 -4.87
N THR A 184 -4.87 1.41 -4.25
CA THR A 184 -6.21 1.84 -4.71
C THR A 184 -6.15 2.47 -6.10
N ILE A 185 -5.17 3.35 -6.36
CA ILE A 185 -4.95 3.95 -7.69
C ILE A 185 -4.64 2.86 -8.73
N CYS A 186 -3.74 1.92 -8.41
CA CYS A 186 -3.38 0.83 -9.32
C CYS A 186 -4.58 -0.05 -9.68
N ILE A 187 -5.45 -0.36 -8.71
CA ILE A 187 -6.69 -1.11 -8.98
C ILE A 187 -7.63 -0.30 -9.87
N ALA A 188 -7.81 1.00 -9.61
CA ALA A 188 -8.64 1.86 -10.42
C ALA A 188 -8.13 1.97 -11.86
N GLN A 189 -6.81 2.08 -12.06
CA GLN A 189 -6.18 2.06 -13.38
C GLN A 189 -6.40 0.73 -14.09
N ALA A 190 -6.20 -0.40 -13.41
CA ALA A 190 -6.38 -1.73 -13.98
C ALA A 190 -7.83 -1.99 -14.43
N LYS A 191 -8.83 -1.41 -13.76
CA LYS A 191 -10.24 -1.49 -14.19
C LYS A 191 -10.47 -0.81 -15.55
N ALA A 192 -9.71 0.21 -15.88
CA ALA A 192 -9.80 0.94 -17.16
C ALA A 192 -9.03 0.25 -18.29
N TRP A 193 -8.22 -0.78 -18.02
CA TRP A 193 -7.47 -1.48 -19.06
C TRP A 193 -8.42 -2.28 -19.95
N LYS A 194 -8.40 -1.99 -21.25
CA LYS A 194 -9.14 -2.76 -22.26
C LYS A 194 -8.34 -4.03 -22.57
N ILE A 195 -8.97 -5.18 -22.35
CA ILE A 195 -8.43 -6.47 -22.80
C ILE A 195 -8.64 -6.47 -24.33
N ALA A 196 -7.55 -6.51 -25.10
CA ALA A 196 -7.66 -6.70 -26.55
C ALA A 196 -8.40 -8.02 -26.81
N PRO A 197 -9.43 -8.06 -27.68
CA PRO A 197 -10.07 -9.30 -28.05
C PRO A 197 -8.99 -10.25 -28.56
N GLU A 198 -9.04 -11.49 -28.07
CA GLU A 198 -8.15 -12.56 -28.49
C GLU A 198 -8.24 -12.62 -30.03
N ARG A 199 -7.12 -12.37 -30.73
CA ARG A 199 -7.09 -12.52 -32.19
C ARG A 199 -7.52 -13.95 -32.48
N ALA A 200 -8.69 -14.09 -33.13
CA ALA A 200 -9.14 -15.36 -33.64
C ALA A 200 -7.95 -16.03 -34.36
N ARG A 201 -7.54 -17.19 -33.90
CA ARG A 201 -6.51 -17.97 -34.60
C ARG A 201 -6.96 -18.08 -36.04
N PRO A 202 -6.10 -17.78 -37.03
CA PRO A 202 -6.45 -18.04 -38.42
C PRO A 202 -6.87 -19.52 -38.49
N THR A 203 -8.10 -19.76 -38.87
CA THR A 203 -8.56 -21.13 -39.19
C THR A 203 -7.63 -21.65 -40.26
N ALA A 204 -6.88 -22.68 -39.93
CA ALA A 204 -6.02 -23.35 -40.92
C ALA A 204 -6.90 -23.71 -42.12
N THR A 205 -6.60 -23.07 -43.25
CA THR A 205 -7.24 -23.41 -44.55
C THR A 205 -6.98 -24.90 -44.79
N PRO A 206 -8.01 -25.73 -45.02
CA PRO A 206 -7.79 -27.13 -45.38
C PRO A 206 -6.90 -27.21 -46.59
N ALA A 207 -5.81 -27.98 -46.52
CA ALA A 207 -4.95 -28.24 -47.65
C ALA A 207 -5.79 -28.81 -48.79
N GLN A 208 -5.85 -28.09 -49.91
CA GLN A 208 -6.44 -28.64 -51.14
C GLN A 208 -5.55 -29.79 -51.61
N HIS A 209 -6.06 -30.99 -51.51
CA HIS A 209 -5.44 -32.15 -52.17
C HIS A 209 -5.45 -31.91 -53.68
N PRO A 210 -4.33 -32.03 -54.38
CA PRO A 210 -4.33 -32.05 -55.81
C PRO A 210 -4.99 -33.38 -56.28
N ALA A 211 -6.03 -33.22 -57.10
CA ALA A 211 -6.61 -34.39 -57.78
C ALA A 211 -5.61 -34.88 -58.83
N ILE A 212 -5.36 -36.18 -58.85
CA ILE A 212 -4.60 -36.92 -59.83
C ILE A 212 -5.53 -37.20 -61.04
#